data_9af78bfde12addc691fd62b0b5fbb5a5
#
_entry.id   9af78bfde12addc691fd62b0b5fbb5a5
#
_cell.length_a   1.000
_cell.length_b   1.000
_cell.length_c   1.000
_cell.angle_alpha   90.00
_cell.angle_beta   90.00
_cell.angle_gamma   90.00
#
_symmetry.space_group_name_H-M   'P 1'
#
loop_
_entity.id
_entity.type
_entity.pdbx_description
1 polymer ?
#
loop_
_entity_poly.entity_id
_entity_poly.type
_entity_poly.pdbx_seq_one_letter_code
_entity_poly.pdbx_strand_id
1 'polypeptide(L)'
;MRLRLALARTRWLCLLLALGFGHTLHAKRPNIIFILADDLGWAELGCYGNRFNETPHLDHLAKRGLRFTHAYASAPVCSPYRAAFLTGQYPARVGILDYLRPNSENGLSTDHVTLPERLRDSGYATGMIGKWHLSGYRYHGAKRVVRPTDHGFDWNTGSEVKGVGNGANFWPYMFRSQPIRWLDLPKQKLGRREYLTDRLNHE
;
A
#
# COMPACT_ATOMS: atom_id res chain seq x y z
N MET A 1 -22.41 -64.15 15.00
CA MET A 1 -21.31 -63.52 15.73
C MET A 1 -20.21 -62.94 14.82
N ARG A 2 -19.77 -63.65 13.77
CA ARG A 2 -18.69 -63.21 12.87
C ARG A 2 -19.02 -61.94 12.04
N LEU A 3 -20.27 -61.72 11.64
CA LEU A 3 -20.68 -60.57 10.82
C LEU A 3 -20.64 -59.23 11.58
N ARG A 4 -20.96 -59.23 12.88
CA ARG A 4 -20.93 -58.02 13.73
C ARG A 4 -19.50 -57.53 14.02
N LEU A 5 -18.54 -58.46 14.10
CA LEU A 5 -17.12 -58.15 14.28
C LEU A 5 -16.48 -57.54 13.04
N ALA A 6 -16.91 -58.00 11.83
CA ALA A 6 -16.43 -57.41 10.56
C ALA A 6 -16.90 -55.96 10.38
N LEU A 7 -18.18 -55.68 10.65
CA LEU A 7 -18.73 -54.30 10.58
C LEU A 7 -18.11 -53.34 11.59
N ALA A 8 -17.76 -53.79 12.80
CA ALA A 8 -17.08 -53.01 13.79
C ALA A 8 -15.66 -52.65 13.33
N ARG A 9 -14.90 -53.58 12.79
CA ARG A 9 -13.54 -53.36 12.26
C ARG A 9 -13.53 -52.37 11.09
N THR A 10 -14.48 -52.43 10.18
CA THR A 10 -14.61 -51.54 9.04
C THR A 10 -14.92 -50.09 9.53
N ARG A 11 -15.78 -49.95 10.52
CA ARG A 11 -16.09 -48.63 11.13
C ARG A 11 -14.88 -47.99 11.79
N TRP A 12 -14.06 -48.74 12.50
CA TRP A 12 -12.81 -48.21 13.11
C TRP A 12 -11.77 -47.86 12.07
N LEU A 13 -11.67 -48.62 10.97
CA LEU A 13 -10.75 -48.33 9.88
C LEU A 13 -11.14 -47.03 9.15
N CYS A 14 -12.45 -46.82 8.90
CA CYS A 14 -12.94 -45.58 8.31
C CYS A 14 -12.71 -44.34 9.25
N LEU A 15 -12.87 -44.56 10.57
CA LEU A 15 -12.60 -43.48 11.56
C LEU A 15 -11.10 -43.11 11.62
N LEU A 16 -10.22 -44.11 11.56
CA LEU A 16 -8.77 -43.91 11.53
C LEU A 16 -8.31 -43.23 10.23
N LEU A 17 -8.90 -43.56 9.09
CA LEU A 17 -8.67 -42.93 7.81
C LEU A 17 -9.17 -41.48 7.82
N ALA A 18 -10.33 -41.19 8.40
CA ALA A 18 -10.86 -39.84 8.54
C ALA A 18 -9.99 -38.94 9.46
N LEU A 19 -9.37 -39.50 10.51
CA LEU A 19 -8.48 -38.82 11.39
C LEU A 19 -7.06 -38.60 10.80
N GLY A 20 -6.64 -39.47 9.88
CA GLY A 20 -5.32 -39.36 9.21
C GLY A 20 -5.25 -38.32 8.10
N PHE A 21 -6.38 -37.82 7.56
CA PHE A 21 -6.42 -36.82 6.51
C PHE A 21 -6.59 -35.39 7.02
N GLY A 22 -6.46 -35.17 8.31
CA GLY A 22 -6.38 -33.83 8.92
C GLY A 22 -5.06 -33.13 8.64
N HIS A 23 -4.48 -33.30 7.44
CA HIS A 23 -3.45 -32.38 6.99
C HIS A 23 -4.11 -31.02 6.79
N THR A 24 -3.99 -30.16 7.77
CA THR A 24 -4.23 -28.73 7.58
C THR A 24 -3.37 -28.28 6.41
N LEU A 25 -3.97 -28.20 5.23
CA LEU A 25 -3.35 -27.51 4.10
C LEU A 25 -3.15 -26.06 4.56
N HIS A 26 -2.01 -25.79 5.17
CA HIS A 26 -1.57 -24.42 5.41
C HIS A 26 -1.32 -23.82 4.04
N ALA A 27 -2.36 -23.24 3.46
CA ALA A 27 -2.21 -22.46 2.25
C ALA A 27 -1.17 -21.37 2.54
N LYS A 28 -0.07 -21.39 1.80
CA LYS A 28 0.98 -20.40 1.91
C LYS A 28 0.34 -19.04 1.64
N ARG A 29 0.44 -18.11 2.59
CA ARG A 29 -0.11 -16.77 2.43
C ARG A 29 0.53 -16.09 1.22
N PRO A 30 -0.25 -15.52 0.29
CA PRO A 30 0.31 -14.81 -0.87
C PRO A 30 1.02 -13.54 -0.43
N ASN A 31 2.09 -13.17 -1.12
CA ASN A 31 2.61 -11.80 -1.01
C ASN A 31 1.63 -10.83 -1.67
N ILE A 32 1.48 -9.65 -1.09
CA ILE A 32 0.58 -8.60 -1.57
C ILE A 32 1.42 -7.39 -1.95
N ILE A 33 1.35 -7.01 -3.22
CA ILE A 33 1.97 -5.78 -3.73
C ILE A 33 0.85 -4.86 -4.18
N PHE A 34 0.77 -3.67 -3.58
CA PHE A 34 -0.17 -2.64 -3.94
C PHE A 34 0.56 -1.47 -4.60
N ILE A 35 0.23 -1.18 -5.86
CA ILE A 35 0.82 -0.08 -6.62
C ILE A 35 -0.23 1.01 -6.78
N LEU A 36 -0.01 2.16 -6.17
CA LEU A 36 -0.88 3.32 -6.24
C LEU A 36 -0.23 4.39 -7.12
N ALA A 37 -0.80 4.61 -8.30
CA ALA A 37 -0.44 5.73 -9.16
C ALA A 37 -1.19 6.99 -8.71
N ASP A 38 -0.43 8.07 -8.48
CA ASP A 38 -0.97 9.36 -8.05
C ASP A 38 -1.28 10.23 -9.28
N ASP A 39 -2.48 10.81 -9.31
CA ASP A 39 -2.99 11.66 -10.39
C ASP A 39 -3.07 10.97 -11.77
N LEU A 40 -3.18 9.65 -11.83
CA LEU A 40 -3.36 8.91 -13.07
C LEU A 40 -4.84 8.78 -13.41
N GLY A 41 -5.24 9.31 -14.57
CA GLY A 41 -6.59 9.15 -15.10
C GLY A 41 -6.85 7.75 -15.65
N TRP A 42 -8.06 7.25 -15.54
CA TRP A 42 -8.44 5.92 -16.00
C TRP A 42 -8.21 5.71 -17.51
N ALA A 43 -8.36 6.77 -18.30
CA ALA A 43 -8.18 6.72 -19.75
C ALA A 43 -6.72 6.86 -20.19
N GLU A 44 -5.76 6.90 -19.29
CA GLU A 44 -4.34 7.14 -19.62
C GLU A 44 -3.55 5.86 -19.88
N LEU A 45 -4.14 4.69 -19.64
CA LEU A 45 -3.52 3.40 -19.89
C LEU A 45 -3.97 2.78 -21.21
N GLY A 46 -3.05 2.10 -21.92
CA GLY A 46 -3.34 1.39 -23.16
C GLY A 46 -4.44 0.35 -23.00
N CYS A 47 -4.46 -0.39 -21.91
CA CYS A 47 -5.49 -1.39 -21.61
C CYS A 47 -6.90 -0.80 -21.42
N TYR A 48 -7.02 0.51 -21.24
CA TYR A 48 -8.30 1.25 -21.22
C TYR A 48 -8.54 2.05 -22.50
N GLY A 49 -7.73 1.83 -23.55
CA GLY A 49 -7.92 2.39 -24.88
C GLY A 49 -7.09 3.63 -25.19
N ASN A 50 -6.17 4.04 -24.33
CA ASN A 50 -5.23 5.11 -24.65
C ASN A 50 -4.32 4.68 -25.80
N ARG A 51 -4.15 5.57 -26.78
CA ARG A 51 -3.28 5.33 -27.95
C ARG A 51 -2.04 6.22 -27.98
N PHE A 52 -1.96 7.15 -27.05
CA PHE A 52 -0.85 8.10 -26.96
C PHE A 52 0.21 7.65 -25.96
N ASN A 53 -0.22 7.18 -24.78
CA ASN A 53 0.68 6.71 -23.75
C ASN A 53 1.08 5.25 -24.01
N GLU A 54 2.36 4.96 -23.92
CA GLU A 54 2.90 3.60 -24.01
C GLU A 54 2.96 2.99 -22.62
N THR A 55 2.11 1.99 -22.36
CA THR A 55 2.00 1.32 -21.06
C THR A 55 2.14 -0.21 -21.16
N PRO A 56 3.18 -0.73 -21.86
CA PRO A 56 3.24 -2.15 -22.22
C PRO A 56 3.24 -3.11 -21.04
N HIS A 57 3.87 -2.74 -19.93
CA HIS A 57 3.94 -3.58 -18.74
C HIS A 57 2.59 -3.64 -18.02
N LEU A 58 1.89 -2.50 -17.89
CA LEU A 58 0.55 -2.45 -17.29
C LEU A 58 -0.48 -3.14 -18.19
N ASP A 59 -0.37 -2.98 -19.50
CA ASP A 59 -1.23 -3.67 -20.47
C ASP A 59 -1.01 -5.18 -20.41
N HIS A 60 0.23 -5.63 -20.25
CA HIS A 60 0.53 -7.04 -20.04
C HIS A 60 -0.05 -7.58 -18.73
N LEU A 61 0.07 -6.82 -17.65
CA LEU A 61 -0.53 -7.17 -16.36
C LEU A 61 -2.06 -7.28 -16.48
N ALA A 62 -2.70 -6.33 -17.14
CA ALA A 62 -4.14 -6.32 -17.38
C ALA A 62 -4.62 -7.54 -18.20
N LYS A 63 -3.82 -8.02 -19.16
CA LYS A 63 -4.12 -9.24 -19.94
C LYS A 63 -4.02 -10.52 -19.12
N ARG A 64 -3.20 -10.56 -18.08
CA ARG A 64 -2.97 -11.76 -17.25
C ARG A 64 -3.77 -11.77 -15.96
N GLY A 65 -4.25 -10.61 -15.54
CA GLY A 65 -4.99 -10.41 -14.30
C GLY A 65 -6.45 -10.06 -14.55
N LEU A 66 -7.08 -9.55 -13.50
CA LEU A 66 -8.44 -9.03 -13.56
C LEU A 66 -8.41 -7.52 -13.76
N ARG A 67 -9.06 -7.04 -14.82
CA ARG A 67 -9.23 -5.63 -15.10
C ARG A 67 -10.64 -5.17 -14.71
N PHE A 68 -10.73 -4.25 -13.78
CA PHE A 68 -11.98 -3.64 -13.37
C PHE A 68 -12.38 -2.51 -14.33
N THR A 69 -13.59 -2.56 -14.85
CA THR A 69 -14.14 -1.53 -15.74
C THR A 69 -14.90 -0.43 -14.98
N HIS A 70 -15.29 -0.71 -13.74
CA HIS A 70 -16.05 0.20 -12.87
C HIS A 70 -15.44 0.18 -11.45
N ALA A 71 -14.20 0.66 -11.33
CA ALA A 71 -13.55 0.89 -10.05
C ALA A 71 -13.30 2.39 -9.88
N TYR A 72 -13.73 2.92 -8.76
CA TYR A 72 -13.71 4.37 -8.50
C TYR A 72 -12.91 4.68 -7.25
N ALA A 73 -12.12 5.75 -7.33
CA ALA A 73 -11.49 6.33 -6.17
C ALA A 73 -12.55 6.98 -5.25
N SER A 74 -12.36 6.84 -3.95
CA SER A 74 -13.30 7.40 -2.95
C SER A 74 -13.19 8.92 -2.80
N ALA A 75 -12.19 9.54 -3.39
CA ALA A 75 -11.99 10.99 -3.43
C ALA A 75 -11.09 11.38 -4.62
N PRO A 76 -11.24 12.60 -5.17
CA PRO A 76 -10.49 13.06 -6.34
C PRO A 76 -9.11 13.62 -5.98
N VAL A 77 -8.75 13.72 -4.70
CA VAL A 77 -7.48 14.31 -4.24
C VAL A 77 -6.73 13.36 -3.30
N CYS A 78 -5.43 13.61 -3.17
CA CYS A 78 -4.44 12.71 -2.57
C CYS A 78 -4.79 12.24 -1.14
N SER A 79 -4.83 13.17 -0.17
CA SER A 79 -4.94 12.80 1.24
C SER A 79 -6.27 12.12 1.59
N PRO A 80 -7.43 12.60 1.13
CA PRO A 80 -8.71 11.93 1.39
C PRO A 80 -8.75 10.51 0.81
N TYR A 81 -8.28 10.34 -0.44
CA TYR A 81 -8.23 9.03 -1.06
C TYR A 81 -7.31 8.08 -0.30
N ARG A 82 -6.11 8.54 0.08
CA ARG A 82 -5.13 7.72 0.81
C ARG A 82 -5.64 7.31 2.18
N ALA A 83 -6.28 8.24 2.89
CA ALA A 83 -6.91 7.95 4.17
C ALA A 83 -8.02 6.89 4.02
N ALA A 84 -8.89 7.07 3.04
CA ALA A 84 -9.96 6.12 2.77
C ALA A 84 -9.45 4.75 2.34
N PHE A 85 -8.43 4.70 1.48
CA PHE A 85 -7.79 3.46 1.05
C PHE A 85 -7.20 2.68 2.24
N LEU A 86 -6.45 3.34 3.10
CA LEU A 86 -5.82 2.68 4.24
C LEU A 86 -6.80 2.24 5.32
N THR A 87 -7.87 3.00 5.54
CA THR A 87 -8.83 2.72 6.63
C THR A 87 -10.07 1.96 6.18
N GLY A 88 -10.33 1.85 4.87
CA GLY A 88 -11.57 1.31 4.35
C GLY A 88 -12.80 2.18 4.65
N GLN A 89 -12.62 3.45 5.01
CA GLN A 89 -13.68 4.37 5.41
C GLN A 89 -13.78 5.55 4.44
N TYR A 90 -14.98 6.10 4.27
CA TYR A 90 -15.12 7.33 3.50
C TYR A 90 -14.37 8.51 4.13
N PRO A 91 -13.81 9.43 3.31
CA PRO A 91 -13.03 10.57 3.79
C PRO A 91 -13.75 11.41 4.87
N ALA A 92 -15.04 11.55 4.76
CA ALA A 92 -15.86 12.27 5.75
C ALA A 92 -15.87 11.61 7.14
N ARG A 93 -15.73 10.28 7.20
CA ARG A 93 -15.63 9.55 8.48
C ARG A 93 -14.26 9.68 9.12
N VAL A 94 -13.24 9.80 8.27
CA VAL A 94 -11.85 9.95 8.72
C VAL A 94 -11.53 11.40 9.08
N GLY A 95 -12.36 12.36 8.62
CA GLY A 95 -12.16 13.79 8.87
C GLY A 95 -11.11 14.45 7.97
N ILE A 96 -10.68 13.77 6.90
CA ILE A 96 -9.73 14.29 5.92
C ILE A 96 -10.50 14.53 4.62
N LEU A 97 -10.97 15.74 4.40
CA LEU A 97 -11.87 16.09 3.27
C LEU A 97 -11.14 16.71 2.08
N ASP A 98 -9.93 17.24 2.29
CA ASP A 98 -9.08 17.85 1.26
C ASP A 98 -7.64 17.42 1.47
N TYR A 99 -6.75 17.71 0.49
CA TYR A 99 -5.33 17.39 0.64
C TYR A 99 -4.72 18.14 1.82
N LEU A 100 -3.91 17.45 2.57
CA LEU A 100 -3.25 18.03 3.74
C LEU A 100 -2.16 19.01 3.28
N ARG A 101 -2.31 20.25 3.68
CA ARG A 101 -1.33 21.29 3.40
C ARG A 101 -0.14 21.20 4.36
N PRO A 102 1.01 21.78 3.99
CA PRO A 102 2.18 21.71 4.83
C PRO A 102 1.99 22.17 6.27
N ASN A 103 1.10 23.13 6.47
CA ASN A 103 0.75 23.69 7.77
C ASN A 103 -0.55 23.14 8.36
N SER A 104 -1.12 22.08 7.77
CA SER A 104 -2.29 21.43 8.34
C SER A 104 -1.96 20.89 9.73
N GLU A 105 -2.84 21.16 10.67
CA GLU A 105 -2.79 20.54 12.00
C GLU A 105 -3.40 19.13 12.00
N ASN A 106 -4.11 18.78 10.92
CA ASN A 106 -4.73 17.47 10.73
C ASN A 106 -3.73 16.45 10.19
N GLY A 107 -3.97 15.20 10.54
CA GLY A 107 -3.33 14.02 10.01
C GLY A 107 -4.24 12.81 10.22
N LEU A 108 -3.88 11.68 9.67
CA LEU A 108 -4.62 10.45 9.92
C LEU A 108 -4.45 10.09 11.41
N SER A 109 -5.57 10.06 12.16
CA SER A 109 -5.53 9.68 13.57
C SER A 109 -5.15 8.20 13.71
N THR A 110 -4.33 7.88 14.69
CA THR A 110 -4.00 6.50 15.07
C THR A 110 -5.17 5.75 15.70
N ASP A 111 -6.31 6.42 15.93
CA ASP A 111 -7.55 5.76 16.35
C ASP A 111 -8.20 4.95 15.22
N HIS A 112 -7.83 5.25 13.98
CA HIS A 112 -8.30 4.50 12.80
C HIS A 112 -7.41 3.30 12.55
N VAL A 113 -8.00 2.12 12.61
CA VAL A 113 -7.31 0.89 12.21
C VAL A 113 -7.11 0.88 10.70
N THR A 114 -5.90 0.59 10.26
CA THR A 114 -5.48 0.62 8.86
C THR A 114 -5.25 -0.76 8.28
N LEU A 115 -5.24 -0.86 6.96
CA LEU A 115 -4.93 -2.10 6.23
C LEU A 115 -3.56 -2.70 6.62
N PRO A 116 -2.46 -1.92 6.69
CA PRO A 116 -1.18 -2.47 7.15
C PRO A 116 -1.23 -3.04 8.57
N GLU A 117 -1.94 -2.40 9.49
CA GLU A 117 -2.12 -2.94 10.85
C GLU A 117 -2.82 -4.31 10.80
N ARG A 118 -3.89 -4.45 10.03
CA ARG A 118 -4.59 -5.74 9.87
C ARG A 118 -3.71 -6.80 9.21
N LEU A 119 -2.91 -6.42 8.24
CA LEU A 119 -1.96 -7.34 7.62
C LEU A 119 -0.88 -7.77 8.61
N ARG A 120 -0.32 -6.84 9.36
CA ARG A 120 0.66 -7.13 10.42
C ARG A 120 0.09 -8.05 11.49
N ASP A 121 -1.11 -7.78 11.97
CA ASP A 121 -1.83 -8.64 12.93
C ASP A 121 -2.06 -10.05 12.38
N SER A 122 -2.15 -10.15 11.06
CA SER A 122 -2.23 -11.43 10.34
C SER A 122 -0.86 -12.06 10.07
N GLY A 123 0.24 -11.48 10.54
CA GLY A 123 1.61 -12.00 10.43
C GLY A 123 2.31 -11.68 9.11
N TYR A 124 1.89 -10.63 8.39
CA TYR A 124 2.64 -10.10 7.27
C TYR A 124 3.70 -9.10 7.76
N ALA A 125 4.84 -9.10 7.11
CA ALA A 125 5.73 -7.96 7.13
C ALA A 125 5.18 -6.87 6.19
N THR A 126 5.18 -5.62 6.62
CA THR A 126 4.54 -4.53 5.90
C THR A 126 5.54 -3.41 5.59
N GLY A 127 5.57 -2.98 4.35
CA GLY A 127 6.47 -1.91 3.91
C GLY A 127 5.78 -0.90 3.01
N MET A 128 6.26 0.34 3.03
CA MET A 128 5.77 1.41 2.18
C MET A 128 6.94 2.09 1.46
N ILE A 129 6.78 2.29 0.15
CA ILE A 129 7.71 3.07 -0.65
C ILE A 129 6.93 4.19 -1.34
N GLY A 130 7.42 5.44 -1.22
CA GLY A 130 6.86 6.59 -1.91
C GLY A 130 6.03 7.53 -1.04
N LYS A 131 4.98 8.12 -1.62
CA LYS A 131 4.20 9.21 -1.05
C LYS A 131 3.27 8.78 0.07
N TRP A 132 3.41 9.38 1.26
CA TRP A 132 2.50 9.21 2.40
C TRP A 132 1.31 10.19 2.34
N HIS A 133 1.55 11.46 2.52
CA HIS A 133 0.61 12.58 2.46
C HIS A 133 -0.61 12.47 3.41
N LEU A 134 -0.42 11.85 4.57
CA LEU A 134 -1.45 11.71 5.62
C LEU A 134 -1.02 12.35 6.94
N SER A 135 -0.09 13.27 6.89
CA SER A 135 0.34 14.07 8.03
C SER A 135 0.40 15.53 7.63
N GLY A 136 -0.11 16.38 8.51
CA GLY A 136 0.22 17.79 8.50
C GLY A 136 1.56 17.96 9.20
N TYR A 137 2.49 18.73 8.56
CA TYR A 137 3.83 18.81 9.13
C TYR A 137 4.54 19.96 8.50
N ARG A 138 5.49 20.48 8.84
CA ARG A 138 6.53 21.20 8.10
C ARG A 138 7.53 21.89 8.96
N TYR A 139 7.20 22.05 10.21
CA TYR A 139 8.04 22.78 11.11
C TYR A 139 8.57 21.85 12.20
N HIS A 140 9.79 22.08 12.62
CA HIS A 140 10.22 21.61 13.91
C HIS A 140 9.19 22.08 14.95
N GLY A 141 8.43 21.15 15.53
CA GLY A 141 7.35 21.44 16.44
C GLY A 141 5.93 21.28 15.92
N ALA A 142 5.73 20.76 14.69
CA ALA A 142 4.40 20.35 14.25
C ALA A 142 3.79 19.36 15.25
N LYS A 143 2.63 19.72 15.80
CA LYS A 143 1.97 18.97 16.90
C LYS A 143 1.53 17.55 16.51
N ARG A 144 1.48 17.22 15.22
CA ARG A 144 1.11 15.90 14.71
C ARG A 144 1.93 15.53 13.48
N VAL A 145 3.08 14.94 13.69
CA VAL A 145 3.77 14.18 12.65
C VAL A 145 3.32 12.75 12.77
N VAL A 146 2.51 12.28 11.83
CA VAL A 146 2.04 10.90 11.76
C VAL A 146 2.78 10.20 10.63
N ARG A 147 3.45 9.12 10.94
CA ARG A 147 4.30 8.37 10.01
C ARG A 147 3.60 7.11 9.52
N PRO A 148 4.00 6.54 8.40
CA PRO A 148 3.52 5.22 8.00
C PRO A 148 3.72 4.15 9.07
N THR A 149 4.83 4.21 9.80
CA THR A 149 5.11 3.28 10.91
C THR A 149 4.15 3.39 12.09
N ASP A 150 3.52 4.54 12.29
CA ASP A 150 2.48 4.73 13.29
C ASP A 150 1.15 4.06 12.89
N HIS A 151 1.04 3.63 11.64
CA HIS A 151 -0.13 3.03 11.00
C HIS A 151 0.15 1.62 10.44
N GLY A 152 1.01 0.86 11.11
CA GLY A 152 1.19 -0.56 10.86
C GLY A 152 2.18 -0.94 9.79
N PHE A 153 2.89 0.00 9.20
CA PHE A 153 4.04 -0.34 8.37
C PHE A 153 5.26 -0.60 9.25
N ASP A 154 5.94 -1.72 9.04
CA ASP A 154 7.17 -2.08 9.76
C ASP A 154 8.33 -1.19 9.33
N TRP A 155 8.32 -0.75 8.06
CA TRP A 155 9.29 0.18 7.50
C TRP A 155 8.69 1.05 6.40
N ASN A 156 9.35 2.18 6.10
CA ASN A 156 9.00 3.03 4.98
C ASN A 156 10.22 3.71 4.35
N THR A 157 10.14 3.96 3.06
CA THR A 157 11.17 4.68 2.30
C THR A 157 10.53 5.75 1.43
N GLY A 158 11.10 6.96 1.42
CA GLY A 158 10.62 8.05 0.60
C GLY A 158 9.23 8.58 0.97
N SER A 159 8.78 8.33 2.17
CA SER A 159 7.48 8.75 2.67
C SER A 159 7.44 10.23 3.06
N GLU A 160 7.77 11.09 2.12
CA GLU A 160 7.65 12.53 2.35
C GLU A 160 6.18 12.89 2.60
N VAL A 161 5.98 13.68 3.63
CA VAL A 161 4.66 13.96 4.17
C VAL A 161 3.77 14.70 3.19
N LYS A 162 4.32 15.60 2.38
CA LYS A 162 3.57 16.40 1.40
C LYS A 162 3.45 15.74 0.03
N GLY A 163 4.19 14.68 -0.20
CA GLY A 163 4.35 14.13 -1.53
C GLY A 163 5.36 14.87 -2.39
N VAL A 164 5.78 14.23 -3.44
CA VAL A 164 6.69 14.76 -4.44
C VAL A 164 5.96 15.84 -5.22
N GLY A 165 6.35 17.05 -5.08
CA GLY A 165 5.78 18.13 -5.85
C GLY A 165 6.77 19.26 -6.09
N ASN A 166 6.63 19.91 -7.23
CA ASN A 166 7.21 21.21 -7.46
C ASN A 166 8.76 21.30 -7.45
N GLY A 167 9.42 20.49 -8.26
CA GLY A 167 10.82 20.70 -8.64
C GLY A 167 11.87 19.97 -7.84
N ALA A 168 11.48 19.14 -6.87
CA ALA A 168 12.39 18.33 -6.09
C ALA A 168 12.57 16.89 -6.63
N ASN A 169 12.40 16.72 -7.92
CA ASN A 169 12.40 15.39 -8.55
C ASN A 169 13.80 14.84 -8.83
N PHE A 170 14.83 15.68 -8.69
CA PHE A 170 16.21 15.30 -8.95
C PHE A 170 17.08 15.50 -7.71
N TRP A 171 18.08 14.63 -7.54
CA TRP A 171 19.08 14.82 -6.50
C TRP A 171 19.75 16.21 -6.60
N PRO A 172 19.94 16.94 -5.50
CA PRO A 172 19.75 16.57 -4.09
C PRO A 172 18.32 16.76 -3.52
N TYR A 173 17.30 16.70 -4.33
CA TYR A 173 15.88 16.80 -3.93
C TYR A 173 15.59 18.09 -3.14
N MET A 174 15.95 19.20 -3.72
CA MET A 174 15.79 20.52 -3.10
C MET A 174 14.61 21.28 -3.69
N PHE A 175 13.87 21.95 -2.84
CA PHE A 175 12.83 22.88 -3.22
C PHE A 175 13.13 24.26 -2.64
N ARG A 176 13.25 25.28 -3.50
CA ARG A 176 13.60 26.65 -3.09
C ARG A 176 14.83 26.71 -2.17
N SER A 177 15.91 26.03 -2.57
CA SER A 177 17.17 25.94 -1.83
C SER A 177 17.08 25.27 -0.45
N GLN A 178 15.96 24.60 -0.15
CA GLN A 178 15.80 23.81 1.07
C GLN A 178 15.75 22.33 0.72
N PRO A 179 16.51 21.47 1.40
CA PRO A 179 16.41 20.03 1.19
C PRO A 179 15.01 19.54 1.55
N ILE A 180 14.43 18.71 0.68
CA ILE A 180 13.25 17.95 1.06
C ILE A 180 13.70 16.86 2.02
N ARG A 181 13.07 16.82 3.17
CA ARG A 181 13.34 15.80 4.17
C ARG A 181 12.66 14.50 3.76
N TRP A 182 13.38 13.71 2.98
CA TRP A 182 13.04 12.33 2.74
C TRP A 182 13.53 11.54 3.94
N LEU A 183 12.61 10.81 4.54
CA LEU A 183 12.99 9.81 5.51
C LEU A 183 13.75 8.74 4.73
N ASP A 184 14.98 8.45 5.13
CA ASP A 184 15.79 7.32 4.66
C ASP A 184 16.40 7.38 3.23
N LEU A 185 16.45 8.55 2.59
CA LEU A 185 17.22 8.76 1.36
C LEU A 185 18.38 9.76 1.54
N PRO A 186 19.33 9.50 2.44
CA PRO A 186 20.34 10.48 2.83
C PRO A 186 21.47 10.68 1.81
N LYS A 187 21.61 9.78 0.86
CA LYS A 187 22.71 9.77 -0.12
C LYS A 187 22.20 9.48 -1.52
N GLN A 188 22.87 10.08 -2.51
CA GLN A 188 22.68 9.73 -3.90
C GLN A 188 23.09 8.28 -4.17
N LYS A 189 22.33 7.56 -4.99
CA LYS A 189 22.55 6.15 -5.31
C LYS A 189 22.73 5.88 -6.82
N LEU A 190 22.02 6.60 -7.67
CA LEU A 190 21.88 6.34 -9.08
C LEU A 190 22.70 7.24 -10.02
N GLY A 191 23.64 8.02 -9.52
CA GLY A 191 24.49 8.86 -10.37
C GLY A 191 23.99 10.29 -10.60
N ARG A 192 24.56 11.00 -11.58
CA ARG A 192 24.56 12.47 -11.67
C ARG A 192 23.19 13.15 -11.79
N ARG A 193 22.17 12.51 -12.28
CA ARG A 193 20.81 13.06 -12.43
C ARG A 193 19.80 12.08 -11.87
N GLU A 194 20.03 11.66 -10.63
CA GLU A 194 19.13 10.76 -9.95
C GLU A 194 17.74 11.36 -9.90
N TYR A 195 16.81 10.74 -10.62
CA TYR A 195 15.40 11.06 -10.61
C TYR A 195 14.72 10.31 -9.48
N LEU A 196 13.85 10.97 -8.75
CA LEU A 196 13.29 10.41 -7.52
C LEU A 196 12.48 9.13 -7.75
N THR A 197 11.69 9.08 -8.82
CA THR A 197 10.90 7.88 -9.12
C THR A 197 11.81 6.69 -9.41
N ASP A 198 12.88 6.90 -10.18
CA ASP A 198 13.87 5.86 -10.45
C ASP A 198 14.54 5.40 -9.16
N ARG A 199 14.89 6.36 -8.29
CA ARG A 199 15.47 6.04 -6.99
C ARG A 199 14.53 5.19 -6.13
N LEU A 200 13.26 5.53 -6.04
CA LEU A 200 12.28 4.79 -5.26
C LEU A 200 12.03 3.38 -5.81
N ASN A 201 12.14 3.19 -7.13
CA ASN A 201 12.03 1.89 -7.76
C ASN A 201 13.25 0.98 -7.49
N HIS A 202 14.34 1.54 -6.99
CA HIS A 202 15.56 0.80 -6.61
C HIS A 202 15.68 0.49 -5.11
N GLU A 203 14.73 0.94 -4.31
CA GLU A 203 14.66 0.60 -2.88
C GLU A 203 13.82 -0.65 -2.64
#